data_0d37a22ee1895fb1732d6a48367db4a3
#
_entry.id   0d37a22ee1895fb1732d6a48367db4a3
#
_cell.length_a   1.000
_cell.length_b   1.000
_cell.length_c   1.000
_cell.angle_alpha   90.00
_cell.angle_beta   90.00
_cell.angle_gamma   90.00
#
_symmetry.space_group_name_H-M   'P 1'
#
loop_
_entity.id
_entity.type
_entity.pdbx_description
1 polymer ?
#
loop_
_entity_poly.entity_id
_entity_poly.type
_entity_poly.pdbx_seq_one_letter_code
_entity_poly.pdbx_strand_id
1 'polypeptide(L)'
;MRSLAFALLLLGNLPLTAAAEEPASVEPRFLSNIRPVTGEGFVKACAGYFSPDGKTIIFQAQPLDYPFYQIYTQPLAGGRPHLVSTGRGRTTCAYFHPTKERILFASSHLDPNMKATEEEAIKQAEEDKRSGARRRYSWPFDPHTEIFEADLDGSNLTRLTEAEGYDAEGAWSADGSLIAFCSTRDGDPDLYVMNADGTGLRQLTDAPGYDGGPFISPDGKWVIYRSDRKEEHMLQIHVIGIDGKNDTALTENVGVNWGPYWHPSEPYIIWAGADHSNPEARPNYDLWLARYQVNEGKFTIGEPIRVTDSPAADVLPVFSPNGKQLMWTSTRTEDRESQLFLADFALPAEKE
;
A
#
# COMPACT_ATOMS: atom_id res chain seq x y z
N MET A 1 -64.25 58.29 -11.05
CA MET A 1 -63.17 58.56 -10.11
C MET A 1 -62.74 57.23 -9.54
N ARG A 2 -61.59 56.69 -10.02
CA ARG A 2 -61.02 55.42 -9.56
C ARG A 2 -59.64 55.72 -8.98
N SER A 3 -59.52 55.54 -7.65
CA SER A 3 -58.24 55.68 -6.93
C SER A 3 -57.33 54.51 -7.21
N LEU A 4 -56.09 54.78 -7.65
CA LEU A 4 -55.00 53.84 -7.67
C LEU A 4 -54.31 53.84 -6.32
N ALA A 5 -54.22 52.67 -5.71
CA ALA A 5 -53.36 52.41 -4.53
C ALA A 5 -52.00 51.89 -4.99
N PHE A 6 -50.92 52.63 -4.64
CA PHE A 6 -49.53 52.17 -4.82
C PHE A 6 -49.17 51.22 -3.67
N ALA A 7 -48.81 50.02 -4.01
CA ALA A 7 -48.23 49.05 -3.05
C ALA A 7 -46.70 49.18 -3.07
N LEU A 8 -46.11 49.60 -1.97
CA LEU A 8 -44.67 49.64 -1.72
C LEU A 8 -44.15 48.21 -1.42
N LEU A 9 -43.39 47.65 -2.33
CA LEU A 9 -42.64 46.37 -2.05
C LEU A 9 -41.41 46.72 -1.23
N LEU A 10 -41.43 46.28 0.04
CA LEU A 10 -40.25 46.20 0.91
C LEU A 10 -39.41 45.00 0.48
N LEU A 11 -38.30 45.23 -0.21
CA LEU A 11 -37.24 44.26 -0.43
C LEU A 11 -36.51 44.03 0.91
N GLY A 12 -36.85 42.95 1.59
CA GLY A 12 -36.11 42.48 2.76
C GLY A 12 -34.73 42.00 2.34
N ASN A 13 -33.67 42.61 2.85
CA ASN A 13 -32.32 42.10 2.81
C ASN A 13 -32.27 40.77 3.60
N LEU A 14 -32.23 39.64 2.88
CA LEU A 14 -31.82 38.36 3.45
C LEU A 14 -30.32 38.45 3.78
N PRO A 15 -29.88 38.08 4.98
CA PRO A 15 -28.46 38.01 5.28
C PRO A 15 -27.82 36.94 4.39
N LEU A 16 -26.77 37.30 3.67
CA LEU A 16 -25.85 36.32 3.07
C LEU A 16 -25.38 35.42 4.20
N THR A 17 -25.82 34.16 4.18
CA THR A 17 -25.20 33.13 5.01
C THR A 17 -23.74 33.04 4.57
N ALA A 18 -22.81 33.40 5.46
CA ALA A 18 -21.41 33.16 5.28
C ALA A 18 -21.22 31.66 4.95
N ALA A 19 -20.66 31.37 3.80
CA ALA A 19 -20.22 30.02 3.49
C ALA A 19 -19.31 29.60 4.65
N ALA A 20 -19.58 28.44 5.27
CA ALA A 20 -18.67 27.89 6.26
C ALA A 20 -17.30 27.75 5.57
N GLU A 21 -16.27 28.36 6.14
CA GLU A 21 -14.90 28.13 5.67
C GLU A 21 -14.63 26.63 5.77
N GLU A 22 -14.24 26.02 4.65
CA GLU A 22 -13.77 24.64 4.67
C GLU A 22 -12.59 24.55 5.66
N PRO A 23 -12.54 23.50 6.49
CA PRO A 23 -11.44 23.35 7.43
C PRO A 23 -10.11 23.33 6.66
N ALA A 24 -9.12 24.04 7.18
CA ALA A 24 -7.79 24.09 6.56
C ALA A 24 -7.21 22.67 6.46
N SER A 25 -6.62 22.33 5.29
CA SER A 25 -5.99 21.03 5.07
C SER A 25 -4.94 20.71 6.14
N VAL A 26 -4.88 19.43 6.54
CA VAL A 26 -3.89 18.94 7.51
C VAL A 26 -2.53 18.63 6.87
N GLU A 27 -2.48 18.40 5.56
CA GLU A 27 -1.28 17.97 4.84
C GLU A 27 -0.06 18.88 5.04
N PRO A 28 -0.19 20.23 5.01
CA PRO A 28 0.96 21.13 5.17
C PRO A 28 1.66 21.04 6.53
N ARG A 29 1.06 20.35 7.51
CA ARG A 29 1.69 20.08 8.81
C ARG A 29 2.76 19.00 8.72
N PHE A 30 2.66 18.12 7.74
CA PHE A 30 3.49 16.91 7.60
C PHE A 30 4.18 16.83 6.25
N LEU A 31 3.55 17.34 5.18
CA LEU A 31 3.98 17.15 3.80
C LEU A 31 4.29 18.49 3.13
N SER A 32 5.40 18.52 2.39
CA SER A 32 5.75 19.61 1.48
C SER A 32 6.32 19.04 0.18
N ASN A 33 6.34 19.85 -0.89
CA ASN A 33 6.86 19.46 -2.19
C ASN A 33 6.21 18.19 -2.76
N ILE A 34 4.89 18.01 -2.57
CA ILE A 34 4.14 16.86 -3.10
C ILE A 34 4.24 16.85 -4.63
N ARG A 35 4.67 15.72 -5.19
CA ARG A 35 4.82 15.53 -6.64
C ARG A 35 4.65 14.09 -7.06
N PRO A 36 4.15 13.80 -8.28
CA PRO A 36 4.19 12.46 -8.84
C PRO A 36 5.63 12.03 -9.15
N VAL A 37 5.91 10.73 -9.04
CA VAL A 37 7.20 10.13 -9.41
C VAL A 37 7.07 9.07 -10.50
N THR A 38 5.86 8.60 -10.78
CA THR A 38 5.51 7.74 -11.92
C THR A 38 4.42 8.40 -12.76
N GLY A 39 4.13 7.87 -13.94
CA GLY A 39 3.09 8.39 -14.82
C GLY A 39 3.22 7.86 -16.24
N GLU A 40 4.06 8.48 -17.06
CA GLU A 40 4.18 8.12 -18.48
C GLU A 40 4.59 6.65 -18.70
N GLY A 41 3.92 5.97 -19.64
CA GLY A 41 4.21 4.59 -20.03
C GLY A 41 3.46 3.53 -19.25
N PHE A 42 2.67 3.90 -18.25
CA PHE A 42 1.88 2.99 -17.44
C PHE A 42 0.40 3.35 -17.42
N VAL A 43 -0.46 2.34 -17.35
CA VAL A 43 -1.87 2.52 -17.01
C VAL A 43 -1.98 2.99 -15.56
N LYS A 44 -1.26 2.31 -14.67
CA LYS A 44 -1.22 2.60 -13.24
C LYS A 44 0.07 2.07 -12.60
N ALA A 45 0.48 2.68 -11.50
CA ALA A 45 1.61 2.25 -10.68
C ALA A 45 1.25 2.31 -9.20
N CYS A 46 1.79 1.39 -8.39
CA CYS A 46 1.56 1.35 -6.95
C CYS A 46 2.65 0.55 -6.22
N ALA A 47 2.55 0.49 -4.90
CA ALA A 47 3.44 -0.29 -4.03
C ALA A 47 4.93 -0.04 -4.33
N GLY A 48 5.36 1.20 -4.17
CA GLY A 48 6.74 1.62 -4.39
C GLY A 48 7.56 1.62 -3.10
N TYR A 49 8.84 1.23 -3.20
CA TYR A 49 9.78 1.20 -2.06
C TYR A 49 11.11 1.83 -2.47
N PHE A 50 11.79 2.42 -1.49
CA PHE A 50 13.09 3.04 -1.71
C PHE A 50 14.23 2.01 -1.67
N SER A 51 15.27 2.23 -2.48
CA SER A 51 16.56 1.58 -2.28
C SER A 51 17.19 2.01 -0.95
N PRO A 52 18.12 1.21 -0.37
CA PRO A 52 18.77 1.53 0.89
C PRO A 52 19.48 2.88 0.93
N ASP A 53 19.98 3.35 -0.21
CA ASP A 53 20.61 4.68 -0.34
C ASP A 53 19.62 5.82 -0.65
N GLY A 54 18.32 5.49 -0.82
CA GLY A 54 17.26 6.45 -1.09
C GLY A 54 17.28 7.08 -2.49
N LYS A 55 18.09 6.57 -3.43
CA LYS A 55 18.25 7.20 -4.76
C LYS A 55 17.46 6.52 -5.87
N THR A 56 16.98 5.31 -5.63
CA THR A 56 16.21 4.51 -6.58
C THR A 56 14.92 4.05 -5.91
N ILE A 57 13.88 3.88 -6.69
CA ILE A 57 12.64 3.23 -6.25
C ILE A 57 12.42 1.95 -7.04
N ILE A 58 11.81 0.95 -6.37
CA ILE A 58 11.26 -0.24 -6.99
C ILE A 58 9.74 -0.21 -6.82
N PHE A 59 9.00 -0.56 -7.84
CA PHE A 59 7.54 -0.48 -7.81
C PHE A 59 6.90 -1.43 -8.80
N GLN A 60 5.63 -1.74 -8.58
CA GLN A 60 4.81 -2.44 -9.55
C GLN A 60 4.01 -1.46 -10.39
N ALA A 61 4.00 -1.68 -11.72
CA ALA A 61 3.21 -0.89 -12.65
C ALA A 61 2.62 -1.77 -13.75
N GLN A 62 1.44 -1.41 -14.23
CA GLN A 62 0.82 -2.05 -15.38
C GLN A 62 1.23 -1.30 -16.65
N PRO A 63 2.00 -1.93 -17.56
CA PRO A 63 2.34 -1.33 -18.85
C PRO A 63 1.10 -1.15 -19.73
N LEU A 64 1.19 -0.26 -20.72
CA LEU A 64 0.08 0.04 -21.64
C LEU A 64 -0.32 -1.15 -22.54
N ASP A 65 0.60 -2.05 -22.81
CA ASP A 65 0.49 -3.18 -23.73
C ASP A 65 0.45 -4.56 -23.05
N TYR A 66 0.36 -4.59 -21.70
CA TYR A 66 0.33 -5.83 -20.95
C TYR A 66 -0.74 -5.82 -19.83
N PRO A 67 -1.49 -6.92 -19.61
CA PRO A 67 -2.65 -6.91 -18.73
C PRO A 67 -2.32 -6.93 -17.24
N PHE A 68 -1.12 -7.33 -16.84
CA PHE A 68 -0.72 -7.52 -15.45
C PHE A 68 0.37 -6.54 -15.02
N TYR A 69 0.47 -6.32 -13.71
CA TYR A 69 1.60 -5.60 -13.14
C TYR A 69 2.92 -6.30 -13.46
N GLN A 70 3.94 -5.47 -13.69
CA GLN A 70 5.33 -5.85 -13.78
C GLN A 70 6.14 -5.01 -12.81
N ILE A 71 7.34 -5.47 -12.45
CA ILE A 71 8.22 -4.77 -11.52
C ILE A 71 9.23 -3.92 -12.28
N TYR A 72 9.35 -2.67 -11.85
CA TYR A 72 10.27 -1.68 -12.42
C TYR A 72 11.14 -1.05 -11.34
N THR A 73 12.33 -0.65 -11.72
CA THR A 73 13.16 0.28 -10.95
C THR A 73 13.29 1.61 -11.68
N GLN A 74 13.46 2.71 -10.94
CA GLN A 74 13.62 4.05 -11.50
C GLN A 74 14.44 4.93 -10.55
N PRO A 75 15.37 5.78 -11.05
CA PRO A 75 15.99 6.79 -10.21
C PRO A 75 14.94 7.73 -9.59
N LEU A 76 15.05 8.02 -8.29
CA LEU A 76 14.11 8.89 -7.58
C LEU A 76 14.11 10.33 -8.12
N ALA A 77 15.25 10.77 -8.65
CA ALA A 77 15.39 12.07 -9.30
C ALA A 77 14.69 12.17 -10.66
N GLY A 78 14.06 11.07 -11.12
CA GLY A 78 13.44 10.95 -12.44
C GLY A 78 14.35 10.22 -13.42
N GLY A 79 13.76 9.72 -14.51
CA GLY A 79 14.44 8.96 -15.54
C GLY A 79 13.54 7.86 -16.10
N ARG A 80 14.06 7.10 -17.05
CA ARG A 80 13.29 6.01 -17.67
C ARG A 80 13.20 4.82 -16.71
N PRO A 81 11.98 4.28 -16.46
CA PRO A 81 11.82 3.05 -15.73
C PRO A 81 12.50 1.87 -16.42
N HIS A 82 13.11 0.99 -15.65
CA HIS A 82 13.74 -0.24 -16.09
C HIS A 82 12.94 -1.44 -15.59
N LEU A 83 12.50 -2.31 -16.51
CA LEU A 83 11.81 -3.56 -16.19
C LEU A 83 12.81 -4.53 -15.56
N VAL A 84 12.47 -5.05 -14.36
CA VAL A 84 13.32 -6.01 -13.62
C VAL A 84 12.64 -7.36 -13.38
N SER A 85 11.31 -7.45 -13.57
CA SER A 85 10.60 -8.74 -13.61
C SER A 85 10.73 -9.38 -15.00
N THR A 86 10.22 -10.61 -15.13
CA THR A 86 10.37 -11.43 -16.34
C THR A 86 9.61 -10.90 -17.56
N GLY A 87 8.75 -9.88 -17.40
CA GLY A 87 7.85 -9.39 -18.45
C GLY A 87 6.64 -10.29 -18.69
N ARG A 88 6.45 -11.34 -17.89
CA ARG A 88 5.35 -12.28 -17.97
C ARG A 88 4.75 -12.60 -16.60
N GLY A 89 3.48 -13.00 -16.60
CA GLY A 89 2.74 -13.37 -15.39
C GLY A 89 2.33 -12.17 -14.55
N ARG A 90 1.61 -12.44 -13.49
CA ARG A 90 1.29 -11.45 -12.46
C ARG A 90 2.51 -11.27 -11.58
N THR A 91 2.95 -10.05 -11.39
CA THR A 91 4.05 -9.75 -10.45
C THR A 91 3.63 -8.72 -9.43
N THR A 92 4.15 -8.83 -8.21
CA THR A 92 3.76 -7.95 -7.12
C THR A 92 4.83 -7.84 -6.03
N CYS A 93 4.69 -6.83 -5.17
CA CYS A 93 5.36 -6.71 -3.87
C CYS A 93 6.86 -6.87 -3.96
N ALA A 94 7.50 -6.04 -4.78
CA ALA A 94 8.94 -6.03 -4.90
C ALA A 94 9.60 -5.23 -3.77
N TYR A 95 10.78 -5.65 -3.34
CA TYR A 95 11.53 -4.99 -2.27
C TYR A 95 13.04 -5.05 -2.53
N PHE A 96 13.78 -4.01 -2.10
CA PHE A 96 15.25 -4.04 -2.16
C PHE A 96 15.82 -4.80 -0.96
N HIS A 97 16.86 -5.59 -1.18
CA HIS A 97 17.65 -6.12 -0.08
C HIS A 97 18.39 -4.97 0.64
N PRO A 98 18.37 -4.90 1.98
CA PRO A 98 18.88 -3.74 2.70
C PRO A 98 20.40 -3.52 2.59
N THR A 99 21.18 -4.57 2.29
CA THR A 99 22.66 -4.50 2.30
C THR A 99 23.33 -5.12 1.07
N LYS A 100 22.59 -5.79 0.18
CA LYS A 100 23.12 -6.44 -1.05
C LYS A 100 22.45 -5.83 -2.28
N GLU A 101 23.10 -5.91 -3.41
CA GLU A 101 22.55 -5.51 -4.72
C GLU A 101 21.55 -6.56 -5.26
N ARG A 102 20.49 -6.81 -4.48
CA ARG A 102 19.44 -7.80 -4.77
C ARG A 102 18.07 -7.20 -4.60
N ILE A 103 17.10 -7.76 -5.33
CA ILE A 103 15.68 -7.46 -5.21
C ILE A 103 14.88 -8.72 -4.94
N LEU A 104 13.74 -8.57 -4.30
CA LEU A 104 12.72 -9.60 -4.07
C LEU A 104 11.46 -9.21 -4.81
N PHE A 105 10.72 -10.17 -5.36
CA PHE A 105 9.37 -9.95 -5.86
C PHE A 105 8.61 -11.27 -5.95
N ALA A 106 7.29 -11.21 -5.96
CA ALA A 106 6.43 -12.35 -6.21
C ALA A 106 5.98 -12.38 -7.66
N SER A 107 5.87 -13.58 -8.25
CA SER A 107 5.51 -13.74 -9.65
C SER A 107 4.89 -15.10 -9.97
N SER A 108 3.87 -15.11 -10.83
CA SER A 108 3.27 -16.34 -11.39
C SER A 108 3.80 -16.70 -12.80
N HIS A 109 4.95 -16.17 -13.21
CA HIS A 109 5.49 -16.36 -14.56
C HIS A 109 5.80 -17.83 -14.94
N LEU A 110 5.87 -18.72 -13.94
CA LEU A 110 6.06 -20.16 -14.13
C LEU A 110 4.75 -20.95 -14.27
N ASP A 111 3.58 -20.30 -14.23
CA ASP A 111 2.29 -20.95 -14.49
C ASP A 111 2.34 -21.62 -15.88
N PRO A 112 2.13 -22.94 -15.97
CA PRO A 112 2.14 -23.66 -17.26
C PRO A 112 1.05 -23.17 -18.23
N ASN A 113 -0.03 -22.55 -17.70
CA ASN A 113 -1.14 -21.98 -18.46
C ASN A 113 -1.01 -20.47 -18.68
N MET A 114 0.09 -19.83 -18.33
CA MET A 114 0.24 -18.37 -18.33
C MET A 114 -0.19 -17.73 -19.64
N LYS A 115 0.11 -18.33 -20.78
CA LYS A 115 -0.31 -17.79 -22.08
C LYS A 115 -1.84 -17.68 -22.20
N ALA A 116 -2.58 -18.69 -21.76
CA ALA A 116 -4.05 -18.67 -21.78
C ALA A 116 -4.60 -17.64 -20.77
N THR A 117 -3.97 -17.52 -19.61
CA THR A 117 -4.30 -16.54 -18.57
C THR A 117 -4.11 -15.11 -19.07
N GLU A 118 -3.01 -14.84 -19.79
CA GLU A 118 -2.74 -13.55 -20.44
C GLU A 118 -3.79 -13.21 -21.52
N GLU A 119 -4.08 -14.16 -22.42
CA GLU A 119 -5.07 -14.00 -23.51
C GLU A 119 -6.47 -13.72 -22.97
N GLU A 120 -6.90 -14.42 -21.92
CA GLU A 120 -8.21 -14.19 -21.27
C GLU A 120 -8.26 -12.84 -20.59
N ALA A 121 -7.19 -12.40 -19.91
CA ALA A 121 -7.12 -11.10 -19.26
C ALA A 121 -7.19 -9.94 -20.28
N ILE A 122 -6.52 -10.07 -21.42
CA ILE A 122 -6.59 -9.08 -22.52
C ILE A 122 -8.02 -8.99 -23.06
N LYS A 123 -8.62 -10.13 -23.37
CA LYS A 123 -10.01 -10.20 -23.86
C LYS A 123 -10.99 -9.58 -22.86
N GLN A 124 -10.83 -9.87 -21.58
CA GLN A 124 -11.67 -9.29 -20.53
C GLN A 124 -11.52 -7.77 -20.43
N ALA A 125 -10.29 -7.24 -20.52
CA ALA A 125 -10.04 -5.82 -20.51
C ALA A 125 -10.67 -5.09 -21.72
N GLU A 126 -10.63 -5.72 -22.91
CA GLU A 126 -11.30 -5.20 -24.11
C GLU A 126 -12.83 -5.18 -23.97
N GLU A 127 -13.41 -6.23 -23.39
CA GLU A 127 -14.85 -6.30 -23.11
C GLU A 127 -15.30 -5.26 -22.10
N ASP A 128 -14.54 -5.08 -21.01
CA ASP A 128 -14.81 -4.08 -19.97
C ASP A 128 -14.74 -2.65 -20.56
N LYS A 129 -13.72 -2.36 -21.39
CA LYS A 129 -13.61 -1.10 -22.12
C LYS A 129 -14.79 -0.84 -23.05
N ARG A 130 -15.24 -1.86 -23.78
CA ARG A 130 -16.36 -1.76 -24.73
C ARG A 130 -17.71 -1.56 -24.03
N SER A 131 -17.92 -2.26 -22.89
CA SER A 131 -19.18 -2.21 -22.14
C SER A 131 -19.26 -1.05 -21.15
N GLY A 132 -18.13 -0.39 -20.84
CA GLY A 132 -18.03 0.59 -19.77
C GLY A 132 -18.14 -0.03 -18.36
N ALA A 133 -17.97 -1.35 -18.23
CA ALA A 133 -18.07 -2.06 -16.97
C ALA A 133 -16.96 -1.62 -16.02
N ARG A 134 -17.34 -1.27 -14.79
CA ARG A 134 -16.41 -1.02 -13.68
C ARG A 134 -16.46 -2.19 -12.72
N ARG A 135 -15.44 -3.05 -12.75
CA ARG A 135 -15.34 -4.17 -11.80
C ARG A 135 -14.88 -3.66 -10.43
N ARG A 136 -15.42 -4.27 -9.37
CA ARG A 136 -14.84 -4.08 -8.03
C ARG A 136 -13.42 -4.63 -8.05
N TYR A 137 -12.49 -3.90 -7.44
CA TYR A 137 -11.13 -4.38 -7.23
C TYR A 137 -11.16 -5.70 -6.45
N SER A 138 -10.44 -6.68 -6.96
CA SER A 138 -10.22 -7.98 -6.31
C SER A 138 -8.79 -8.40 -6.59
N TRP A 139 -8.08 -8.83 -5.56
CA TRP A 139 -6.75 -9.40 -5.71
C TRP A 139 -6.88 -10.93 -5.86
N PRO A 140 -6.49 -11.51 -7.00
CA PRO A 140 -6.53 -12.95 -7.15
C PRO A 140 -5.36 -13.58 -6.40
N PHE A 141 -5.62 -14.54 -5.52
CA PHE A 141 -4.61 -15.43 -4.99
C PHE A 141 -4.27 -16.48 -6.05
N ASP A 142 -3.38 -16.11 -7.00
CA ASP A 142 -2.97 -16.98 -8.09
C ASP A 142 -2.08 -18.10 -7.51
N PRO A 143 -2.47 -19.39 -7.62
CA PRO A 143 -1.78 -20.51 -6.96
C PRO A 143 -0.40 -20.81 -7.53
N HIS A 144 0.00 -20.15 -8.60
CA HIS A 144 1.33 -20.26 -9.19
C HIS A 144 2.25 -19.08 -8.81
N THR A 145 1.80 -18.22 -7.88
CA THR A 145 2.60 -17.09 -7.42
C THR A 145 3.63 -17.56 -6.40
N GLU A 146 4.89 -17.28 -6.70
CA GLU A 146 6.04 -17.64 -5.88
C GLU A 146 6.95 -16.45 -5.65
N ILE A 147 7.77 -16.52 -4.63
CA ILE A 147 8.76 -15.49 -4.29
C ILE A 147 10.07 -15.78 -5.00
N PHE A 148 10.61 -14.75 -5.63
CA PHE A 148 11.89 -14.79 -6.35
C PHE A 148 12.83 -13.71 -5.82
N GLU A 149 14.12 -14.02 -5.85
CA GLU A 149 15.22 -13.07 -5.66
C GLU A 149 15.97 -12.90 -6.98
N ALA A 150 16.41 -11.67 -7.31
CA ALA A 150 17.19 -11.38 -8.50
C ALA A 150 18.24 -10.29 -8.22
N ASP A 151 19.17 -10.08 -9.14
CA ASP A 151 20.03 -8.90 -9.14
C ASP A 151 19.21 -7.63 -9.45
N LEU A 152 19.78 -6.45 -9.23
CA LEU A 152 19.07 -5.16 -9.42
C LEU A 152 18.57 -4.94 -10.86
N ASP A 153 19.17 -5.60 -11.84
CA ASP A 153 18.78 -5.55 -13.26
C ASP A 153 17.79 -6.66 -13.66
N GLY A 154 17.35 -7.50 -12.70
CA GLY A 154 16.46 -8.63 -12.92
C GLY A 154 17.15 -9.92 -13.38
N SER A 155 18.48 -9.91 -13.55
CA SER A 155 19.24 -11.12 -13.88
C SER A 155 19.45 -12.03 -12.66
N ASN A 156 20.00 -13.24 -12.90
CA ASN A 156 20.29 -14.23 -11.85
C ASN A 156 19.09 -14.53 -10.94
N LEU A 157 17.92 -14.69 -11.58
CA LEU A 157 16.65 -14.99 -10.90
C LEU A 157 16.73 -16.34 -10.18
N THR A 158 16.37 -16.33 -8.89
CA THR A 158 16.34 -17.51 -8.03
C THR A 158 14.97 -17.62 -7.39
N ARG A 159 14.30 -18.78 -7.49
CA ARG A 159 13.04 -19.08 -6.82
C ARG A 159 13.32 -19.44 -5.37
N LEU A 160 12.63 -18.78 -4.41
CA LEU A 160 12.80 -18.98 -2.97
C LEU A 160 11.69 -19.83 -2.36
N THR A 161 10.49 -19.85 -2.97
CA THR A 161 9.37 -20.68 -2.52
C THR A 161 8.92 -21.64 -3.61
N GLU A 162 8.34 -22.78 -3.22
CA GLU A 162 7.93 -23.85 -4.14
C GLU A 162 6.76 -24.66 -3.52
N ALA A 163 5.82 -23.97 -2.87
CA ALA A 163 4.62 -24.59 -2.30
C ALA A 163 3.44 -24.50 -3.28
N GLU A 164 2.49 -25.43 -3.16
CA GLU A 164 1.18 -25.21 -3.79
C GLU A 164 0.48 -24.04 -3.09
N GLY A 165 -0.06 -23.12 -3.86
CA GLY A 165 -0.76 -21.94 -3.37
C GLY A 165 -0.05 -20.63 -3.69
N TYR A 166 -0.54 -19.56 -3.09
CA TYR A 166 -0.06 -18.21 -3.28
C TYR A 166 1.04 -17.90 -2.25
N ASP A 167 2.26 -17.62 -2.70
CA ASP A 167 3.35 -17.10 -1.88
C ASP A 167 3.74 -15.71 -2.38
N ALA A 168 3.47 -14.66 -1.61
CA ALA A 168 3.73 -13.27 -2.03
C ALA A 168 3.85 -12.29 -0.86
N GLU A 169 3.88 -10.99 -1.19
CA GLU A 169 3.94 -9.89 -0.23
C GLU A 169 5.20 -9.94 0.64
N GLY A 170 6.30 -10.41 0.05
CA GLY A 170 7.58 -10.60 0.75
C GLY A 170 8.30 -9.29 1.05
N ALA A 171 8.87 -9.18 2.26
CA ALA A 171 9.76 -8.10 2.65
C ALA A 171 10.90 -8.62 3.53
N TRP A 172 12.14 -8.12 3.30
CA TRP A 172 13.27 -8.45 4.16
C TRP A 172 13.23 -7.73 5.50
N SER A 173 13.83 -8.36 6.51
CA SER A 173 14.23 -7.68 7.75
C SER A 173 15.29 -6.61 7.47
N ALA A 174 15.43 -5.64 8.37
CA ALA A 174 16.40 -4.53 8.21
C ALA A 174 17.86 -4.98 8.10
N ASP A 175 18.21 -6.14 8.64
CA ASP A 175 19.54 -6.78 8.51
C ASP A 175 19.67 -7.70 7.30
N GLY A 176 18.56 -7.95 6.58
CA GLY A 176 18.51 -8.82 5.40
C GLY A 176 18.64 -10.30 5.69
N SER A 177 18.45 -10.74 6.93
CA SER A 177 18.58 -12.16 7.31
C SER A 177 17.30 -12.96 7.18
N LEU A 178 16.13 -12.29 7.27
CA LEU A 178 14.81 -12.90 7.22
C LEU A 178 13.94 -12.28 6.13
N ILE A 179 12.99 -13.06 5.63
CA ILE A 179 11.90 -12.63 4.76
C ILE A 179 10.57 -12.97 5.47
N ALA A 180 9.72 -11.98 5.71
CA ALA A 180 8.34 -12.19 6.09
C ALA A 180 7.45 -12.12 4.84
N PHE A 181 6.46 -12.99 4.73
CA PHE A 181 5.59 -13.07 3.54
C PHE A 181 4.23 -13.67 3.87
N CYS A 182 3.28 -13.56 2.94
CA CYS A 182 1.96 -14.16 3.00
C CYS A 182 1.94 -15.44 2.16
N SER A 183 1.30 -16.50 2.68
CA SER A 183 1.17 -17.79 1.99
C SER A 183 -0.18 -18.42 2.23
N THR A 184 -0.72 -19.12 1.22
CA THR A 184 -1.96 -19.92 1.34
C THR A 184 -1.69 -21.43 1.41
N ARG A 185 -0.46 -21.84 1.75
CA ARG A 185 -0.02 -23.25 1.75
C ARG A 185 -0.78 -24.17 2.69
N ASP A 186 -1.41 -23.63 3.72
CA ASP A 186 -2.19 -24.36 4.73
C ASP A 186 -3.71 -24.14 4.62
N GLY A 187 -4.16 -23.36 3.62
CA GLY A 187 -5.58 -23.23 3.28
C GLY A 187 -6.07 -21.81 3.09
N ASP A 188 -5.71 -20.87 3.97
CA ASP A 188 -6.02 -19.43 3.88
C ASP A 188 -4.73 -18.58 3.95
N PRO A 189 -4.83 -17.28 3.64
CA PRO A 189 -3.65 -16.41 3.63
C PRO A 189 -3.15 -16.10 5.04
N ASP A 190 -2.03 -16.72 5.42
CA ASP A 190 -1.33 -16.53 6.68
C ASP A 190 0.08 -15.99 6.52
N LEU A 191 0.63 -15.45 7.60
CA LEU A 191 2.00 -14.94 7.64
C LEU A 191 3.00 -16.05 7.93
N TYR A 192 4.06 -16.02 7.16
CA TYR A 192 5.24 -16.87 7.32
C TYR A 192 6.52 -16.03 7.40
N VAL A 193 7.54 -16.60 8.00
CA VAL A 193 8.90 -16.07 7.98
C VAL A 193 9.88 -17.19 7.60
N MET A 194 10.87 -16.85 6.80
CA MET A 194 11.97 -17.74 6.39
C MET A 194 13.30 -17.00 6.43
N ASN A 195 14.39 -17.75 6.41
CA ASN A 195 15.72 -17.18 6.18
C ASN A 195 15.78 -16.56 4.77
N ALA A 196 16.71 -15.63 4.55
CA ALA A 196 16.89 -14.97 3.27
C ALA A 196 17.23 -15.95 2.09
N ASP A 197 17.71 -17.16 2.39
CA ASP A 197 17.99 -18.20 1.41
C ASP A 197 16.81 -19.16 1.15
N GLY A 198 15.62 -18.87 1.70
CA GLY A 198 14.42 -19.69 1.57
C GLY A 198 14.32 -20.85 2.59
N THR A 199 15.32 -21.06 3.43
CA THR A 199 15.30 -22.12 4.46
C THR A 199 14.64 -21.64 5.77
N GLY A 200 14.44 -22.55 6.73
CA GLY A 200 14.00 -22.19 8.08
C GLY A 200 12.58 -21.63 8.16
N LEU A 201 11.70 -22.07 7.28
CA LEU A 201 10.31 -21.63 7.21
C LEU A 201 9.56 -21.84 8.53
N ARG A 202 8.86 -20.79 8.99
CA ARG A 202 7.97 -20.81 10.16
C ARG A 202 6.68 -20.03 9.87
N GLN A 203 5.55 -20.57 10.29
CA GLN A 203 4.27 -19.85 10.33
C GLN A 203 4.24 -18.90 11.52
N LEU A 204 3.71 -17.71 11.33
CA LEU A 204 3.52 -16.69 12.39
C LEU A 204 2.07 -16.57 12.80
N THR A 205 1.12 -16.65 11.86
CA THR A 205 -0.32 -16.58 12.12
C THR A 205 -1.00 -17.87 11.64
N ASP A 206 -2.15 -18.18 12.25
CA ASP A 206 -3.03 -19.33 11.94
C ASP A 206 -4.45 -18.93 12.41
N ALA A 207 -4.97 -17.85 11.82
CA ALA A 207 -6.29 -17.34 12.16
C ALA A 207 -7.17 -17.29 10.91
N PRO A 208 -8.44 -17.72 10.98
CA PRO A 208 -9.32 -17.69 9.81
C PRO A 208 -9.40 -16.29 9.19
N GLY A 209 -9.33 -16.22 7.86
CA GLY A 209 -9.42 -14.99 7.10
C GLY A 209 -8.11 -14.65 6.38
N TYR A 210 -7.89 -13.39 6.09
CA TYR A 210 -6.69 -12.91 5.42
C TYR A 210 -5.75 -12.22 6.41
N ASP A 211 -4.55 -12.73 6.53
CA ASP A 211 -3.41 -12.12 7.18
C ASP A 211 -2.31 -11.86 6.14
N GLY A 212 -1.96 -10.59 5.88
CA GLY A 212 -1.01 -10.29 4.81
C GLY A 212 -0.33 -8.94 4.89
N GLY A 213 0.56 -8.65 3.91
CA GLY A 213 1.35 -7.44 3.82
C GLY A 213 2.29 -7.22 5.00
N PRO A 214 3.11 -8.21 5.36
CA PRO A 214 3.97 -8.11 6.54
C PRO A 214 5.19 -7.22 6.30
N PHE A 215 5.55 -6.44 7.33
CA PHE A 215 6.84 -5.75 7.40
C PHE A 215 7.48 -5.97 8.77
N ILE A 216 8.72 -6.45 8.77
CA ILE A 216 9.49 -6.64 10.00
C ILE A 216 9.92 -5.26 10.52
N SER A 217 9.81 -5.03 11.83
CA SER A 217 10.22 -3.78 12.48
C SER A 217 11.73 -3.51 12.31
N PRO A 218 12.18 -2.24 12.38
CA PRO A 218 13.60 -1.90 12.26
C PRO A 218 14.51 -2.60 13.27
N ASP A 219 13.98 -2.97 14.46
CA ASP A 219 14.73 -3.71 15.49
C ASP A 219 14.64 -5.25 15.33
N GLY A 220 13.93 -5.74 14.30
CA GLY A 220 13.79 -7.16 13.97
C GLY A 220 12.89 -7.97 14.89
N LYS A 221 12.16 -7.34 15.82
CA LYS A 221 11.42 -8.06 16.87
C LYS A 221 9.94 -8.24 16.60
N TRP A 222 9.36 -7.42 15.73
CA TRP A 222 7.94 -7.37 15.46
C TRP A 222 7.66 -7.45 13.96
N VAL A 223 6.46 -7.92 13.61
CA VAL A 223 5.92 -7.87 12.25
C VAL A 223 4.61 -7.12 12.32
N ILE A 224 4.51 -6.00 11.57
CA ILE A 224 3.25 -5.30 11.35
C ILE A 224 2.60 -5.84 10.09
N TYR A 225 1.28 -5.99 10.11
CA TYR A 225 0.52 -6.58 9.02
C TYR A 225 -0.94 -6.13 9.05
N ARG A 226 -1.73 -6.58 8.10
CA ARG A 226 -3.17 -6.34 8.04
C ARG A 226 -3.94 -7.65 8.08
N SER A 227 -5.11 -7.64 8.73
CA SER A 227 -5.95 -8.82 8.96
C SER A 227 -7.43 -8.48 8.85
N ASP A 228 -8.22 -9.36 8.25
CA ASP A 228 -9.68 -9.27 8.25
C ASP A 228 -10.38 -10.37 9.06
N ARG A 229 -9.62 -11.05 9.94
CA ARG A 229 -10.09 -12.17 10.78
C ARG A 229 -11.33 -11.89 11.63
N LYS A 230 -11.64 -10.62 11.91
CA LYS A 230 -12.83 -10.21 12.65
C LYS A 230 -14.06 -10.09 11.77
N GLU A 231 -13.88 -9.54 10.57
CA GLU A 231 -14.94 -9.29 9.61
C GLU A 231 -14.33 -9.28 8.20
N GLU A 232 -14.81 -10.18 7.35
CA GLU A 232 -14.33 -10.35 5.98
C GLU A 232 -14.30 -9.03 5.20
N HIS A 233 -13.17 -8.70 4.60
CA HIS A 233 -12.88 -7.45 3.88
C HIS A 233 -12.76 -6.17 4.74
N MET A 234 -12.93 -6.25 6.06
CA MET A 234 -12.75 -5.13 6.99
C MET A 234 -11.37 -5.21 7.66
N LEU A 235 -10.35 -4.99 6.84
CA LEU A 235 -8.94 -5.08 7.26
C LEU A 235 -8.64 -4.15 8.44
N GLN A 236 -7.89 -4.67 9.41
CA GLN A 236 -7.35 -3.92 10.55
C GLN A 236 -5.83 -4.12 10.63
N ILE A 237 -5.13 -3.16 11.22
CA ILE A 237 -3.69 -3.25 11.44
C ILE A 237 -3.43 -4.08 12.70
N HIS A 238 -2.56 -5.06 12.55
CA HIS A 238 -2.08 -5.94 13.61
C HIS A 238 -0.56 -5.88 13.72
N VAL A 239 -0.06 -6.31 14.87
CA VAL A 239 1.36 -6.54 15.11
C VAL A 239 1.54 -7.86 15.86
N ILE A 240 2.54 -8.63 15.47
CA ILE A 240 2.92 -9.90 16.13
C ILE A 240 4.43 -9.92 16.36
N GLY A 241 4.87 -10.57 17.44
CA GLY A 241 6.29 -10.82 17.65
C GLY A 241 6.88 -11.69 16.54
N ILE A 242 8.14 -11.46 16.17
CA ILE A 242 8.84 -12.28 15.17
C ILE A 242 8.89 -13.77 15.56
N ASP A 243 8.66 -14.09 16.83
CA ASP A 243 8.57 -15.46 17.36
C ASP A 243 7.15 -16.06 17.28
N GLY A 244 6.18 -15.34 16.68
CA GLY A 244 4.78 -15.74 16.56
C GLY A 244 3.94 -15.51 17.82
N LYS A 245 4.43 -14.71 18.79
CA LYS A 245 3.70 -14.40 20.03
C LYS A 245 3.26 -12.94 20.11
N ASN A 246 2.39 -12.65 21.08
CA ASN A 246 1.91 -11.30 21.38
C ASN A 246 1.21 -10.62 20.19
N ASP A 247 0.41 -11.38 19.43
CA ASP A 247 -0.42 -10.85 18.38
C ASP A 247 -1.44 -9.84 18.96
N THR A 248 -1.47 -8.64 18.40
CA THR A 248 -2.24 -7.51 18.91
C THR A 248 -2.84 -6.70 17.78
N ALA A 249 -4.16 -6.47 17.81
CA ALA A 249 -4.82 -5.50 16.93
C ALA A 249 -4.43 -4.08 17.36
N LEU A 250 -3.98 -3.27 16.41
CA LEU A 250 -3.63 -1.86 16.62
C LEU A 250 -4.77 -0.93 16.21
N THR A 251 -5.63 -1.35 15.28
CA THR A 251 -6.85 -0.64 14.90
C THR A 251 -8.06 -1.56 15.09
N GLU A 252 -9.19 -0.99 15.52
CA GLU A 252 -10.45 -1.72 15.76
C GLU A 252 -11.65 -0.81 15.49
N ASN A 253 -11.60 -0.03 14.41
CA ASN A 253 -12.67 0.90 14.04
C ASN A 253 -13.60 0.31 12.98
N VAL A 254 -14.73 1.00 12.72
CA VAL A 254 -15.64 0.68 11.61
C VAL A 254 -15.07 1.26 10.32
N GLY A 255 -14.02 0.63 9.81
CA GLY A 255 -13.31 1.08 8.63
C GLY A 255 -12.34 0.03 8.12
N VAL A 256 -11.73 0.32 6.99
CA VAL A 256 -10.65 -0.49 6.42
C VAL A 256 -9.33 0.22 6.69
N ASN A 257 -8.42 -0.48 7.35
CA ASN A 257 -7.05 -0.04 7.64
C ASN A 257 -6.07 -1.02 6.99
N TRP A 258 -5.20 -0.56 6.10
CA TRP A 258 -4.29 -1.43 5.37
C TRP A 258 -3.00 -0.74 4.95
N GLY A 259 -2.02 -1.52 4.41
CA GLY A 259 -0.74 -1.01 3.95
C GLY A 259 0.07 -0.34 5.07
N PRO A 260 0.22 -0.98 6.25
CA PRO A 260 1.02 -0.40 7.33
C PRO A 260 2.51 -0.40 6.98
N TYR A 261 3.25 0.59 7.50
CA TYR A 261 4.69 0.65 7.35
C TYR A 261 5.36 1.27 8.60
N TRP A 262 6.60 0.84 8.88
CA TRP A 262 7.40 1.36 9.98
C TRP A 262 8.15 2.62 9.59
N HIS A 263 8.23 3.60 10.52
CA HIS A 263 9.22 4.65 10.40
C HIS A 263 10.62 4.06 10.69
N PRO A 264 11.65 4.38 9.88
CA PRO A 264 12.94 3.66 9.95
C PRO A 264 13.74 3.88 11.25
N SER A 265 13.54 4.97 11.98
CA SER A 265 14.32 5.33 13.15
C SER A 265 13.51 5.80 14.36
N GLU A 266 12.28 6.27 14.15
CA GLU A 266 11.43 6.79 15.22
C GLU A 266 10.28 5.84 15.51
N PRO A 267 9.75 5.82 16.75
CA PRO A 267 8.69 4.89 17.13
C PRO A 267 7.32 5.28 16.55
N TYR A 268 7.22 5.33 15.23
CA TYR A 268 6.00 5.62 14.50
C TYR A 268 5.68 4.54 13.47
N ILE A 269 4.38 4.34 13.27
CA ILE A 269 3.82 3.56 12.16
C ILE A 269 2.91 4.46 11.34
N ILE A 270 2.82 4.18 10.03
CA ILE A 270 1.91 4.84 9.10
C ILE A 270 1.09 3.79 8.37
N TRP A 271 -0.16 4.10 8.03
CA TRP A 271 -1.02 3.20 7.26
C TRP A 271 -2.06 3.99 6.47
N ALA A 272 -2.76 3.32 5.56
CA ALA A 272 -3.94 3.86 4.87
C ALA A 272 -5.21 3.45 5.61
N GLY A 273 -6.12 4.39 5.82
CA GLY A 273 -7.39 4.15 6.51
C GLY A 273 -8.56 4.86 5.85
N ALA A 274 -9.73 4.20 5.81
CA ALA A 274 -10.98 4.76 5.32
C ALA A 274 -12.13 4.43 6.27
N ASP A 275 -12.98 5.42 6.55
CA ASP A 275 -14.18 5.25 7.37
C ASP A 275 -15.32 4.66 6.53
N HIS A 276 -15.83 3.51 6.95
CA HIS A 276 -16.95 2.80 6.33
C HIS A 276 -18.23 2.87 7.19
N SER A 277 -18.29 3.71 8.20
CA SER A 277 -19.45 3.84 9.10
C SER A 277 -20.71 4.34 8.40
N ASN A 278 -20.57 5.08 7.29
CA ASN A 278 -21.68 5.52 6.46
C ASN A 278 -21.78 4.68 5.18
N PRO A 279 -22.73 3.74 5.07
CA PRO A 279 -22.85 2.86 3.90
C PRO A 279 -23.30 3.58 2.62
N GLU A 280 -23.82 4.82 2.73
CA GLU A 280 -24.23 5.64 1.59
C GLU A 280 -23.07 6.53 1.07
N ALA A 281 -22.03 6.74 1.87
CA ALA A 281 -20.85 7.50 1.46
C ALA A 281 -19.85 6.58 0.72
N ARG A 282 -19.15 7.14 -0.28
CA ARG A 282 -17.99 6.48 -0.84
C ARG A 282 -16.80 6.75 0.08
N PRO A 283 -16.24 5.72 0.74
CA PRO A 283 -15.08 5.91 1.62
C PRO A 283 -13.90 6.48 0.83
N ASN A 284 -13.18 7.43 1.43
CA ASN A 284 -11.91 7.91 0.91
C ASN A 284 -10.79 7.39 1.81
N TYR A 285 -9.68 6.99 1.18
CA TYR A 285 -8.50 6.52 1.90
C TYR A 285 -7.54 7.68 2.11
N ASP A 286 -7.16 7.86 3.37
CA ASP A 286 -6.15 8.80 3.81
C ASP A 286 -5.02 8.10 4.55
N LEU A 287 -3.88 8.76 4.66
CA LEU A 287 -2.76 8.28 5.45
C LEU A 287 -2.90 8.69 6.90
N TRP A 288 -2.64 7.74 7.79
CA TRP A 288 -2.71 7.90 9.24
C TRP A 288 -1.39 7.51 9.89
N LEU A 289 -0.97 8.27 10.89
CA LEU A 289 0.28 8.11 11.61
C LEU A 289 -0.02 7.91 13.10
N ALA A 290 0.68 6.98 13.77
CA ALA A 290 0.62 6.87 15.21
C ALA A 290 2.00 6.57 15.82
N ARG A 291 2.25 7.12 16.99
CA ARG A 291 3.41 6.75 17.82
C ARG A 291 3.10 5.43 18.52
N TYR A 292 4.04 4.50 18.51
CA TYR A 292 3.90 3.24 19.24
C TYR A 292 4.81 3.19 20.48
N GLN A 293 4.47 2.30 21.40
CA GLN A 293 5.25 1.95 22.57
C GLN A 293 5.20 0.45 22.80
N VAL A 294 6.29 -0.10 23.29
CA VAL A 294 6.38 -1.52 23.69
C VAL A 294 6.80 -1.57 25.16
N ASN A 295 5.89 -2.01 26.02
CA ASN A 295 6.10 -2.13 27.46
C ASN A 295 5.86 -3.57 27.88
N GLU A 296 6.89 -4.23 28.44
CA GLU A 296 6.80 -5.62 28.91
C GLU A 296 6.25 -6.62 27.86
N GLY A 297 6.64 -6.42 26.59
CA GLY A 297 6.16 -7.26 25.47
C GLY A 297 4.75 -6.93 24.98
N LYS A 298 4.09 -5.91 25.52
CA LYS A 298 2.81 -5.42 25.05
C LYS A 298 3.01 -4.21 24.12
N PHE A 299 2.53 -4.35 22.89
CA PHE A 299 2.55 -3.29 21.89
C PHE A 299 1.29 -2.42 21.99
N THR A 300 1.44 -1.10 21.94
CA THR A 300 0.32 -0.14 21.94
C THR A 300 0.63 1.02 21.00
N ILE A 301 -0.41 1.67 20.47
CA ILE A 301 -0.29 2.92 19.71
C ILE A 301 -1.01 4.05 20.44
N GLY A 302 -0.52 5.28 20.23
CA GLY A 302 -1.19 6.51 20.63
C GLY A 302 -2.36 6.84 19.68
N GLU A 303 -3.02 7.97 19.92
CA GLU A 303 -4.10 8.45 19.05
C GLU A 303 -3.60 8.62 17.61
N PRO A 304 -4.32 8.06 16.62
CA PRO A 304 -3.98 8.22 15.21
C PRO A 304 -4.09 9.68 14.76
N ILE A 305 -3.11 10.12 13.99
CA ILE A 305 -3.03 11.47 13.42
C ILE A 305 -3.22 11.36 11.92
N ARG A 306 -4.20 12.06 11.35
CA ARG A 306 -4.42 12.13 9.91
C ARG A 306 -3.30 12.94 9.24
N VAL A 307 -2.67 12.35 8.22
CA VAL A 307 -1.53 12.95 7.48
C VAL A 307 -1.98 13.54 6.15
N THR A 308 -2.91 12.88 5.45
CA THR A 308 -3.49 13.37 4.19
C THR A 308 -5.00 13.58 4.32
N ASP A 309 -5.53 14.52 3.54
CA ASP A 309 -6.95 14.85 3.48
C ASP A 309 -7.40 15.25 2.07
N SER A 310 -6.68 14.77 1.07
CA SER A 310 -7.03 14.96 -0.34
C SER A 310 -8.35 14.25 -0.68
N PRO A 311 -9.15 14.78 -1.62
CA PRO A 311 -10.32 14.07 -2.15
C PRO A 311 -9.96 12.85 -3.02
N ALA A 312 -8.68 12.62 -3.29
CA ALA A 312 -8.14 11.42 -3.93
C ALA A 312 -7.78 10.36 -2.89
N ALA A 313 -7.82 9.09 -3.27
CA ALA A 313 -7.38 8.01 -2.40
C ALA A 313 -5.85 8.01 -2.27
N ASP A 314 -5.34 7.99 -1.05
CA ASP A 314 -3.93 7.87 -0.70
C ASP A 314 -3.70 6.57 0.07
N VAL A 315 -2.85 5.69 -0.44
CA VAL A 315 -2.66 4.34 0.08
C VAL A 315 -1.20 3.87 -0.02
N LEU A 316 -0.85 2.79 0.70
CA LEU A 316 0.47 2.16 0.65
C LEU A 316 1.63 3.13 0.91
N PRO A 317 1.63 3.83 2.05
CA PRO A 317 2.69 4.77 2.40
C PRO A 317 3.98 4.06 2.78
N VAL A 318 5.13 4.61 2.37
CA VAL A 318 6.46 4.14 2.77
C VAL A 318 7.39 5.32 3.06
N PHE A 319 8.18 5.21 4.11
CA PHE A 319 9.20 6.21 4.42
C PHE A 319 10.49 5.93 3.64
N SER A 320 11.20 7.01 3.28
CA SER A 320 12.59 6.90 2.84
C SER A 320 13.50 6.36 3.95
N PRO A 321 14.67 5.79 3.65
CA PRO A 321 15.57 5.22 4.65
C PRO A 321 16.00 6.19 5.76
N ASN A 322 15.98 7.49 5.49
CA ASN A 322 16.30 8.54 6.48
C ASN A 322 15.05 9.13 7.17
N GLY A 323 13.85 8.62 6.88
CA GLY A 323 12.58 9.08 7.44
C GLY A 323 12.12 10.49 7.03
N LYS A 324 12.81 11.16 6.10
CA LYS A 324 12.54 12.56 5.73
C LYS A 324 11.68 12.73 4.49
N GLN A 325 11.36 11.65 3.81
CA GLN A 325 10.44 11.64 2.68
C GLN A 325 9.41 10.55 2.88
N LEU A 326 8.22 10.80 2.36
CA LEU A 326 7.12 9.85 2.29
C LEU A 326 6.76 9.63 0.83
N MET A 327 6.67 8.39 0.42
CA MET A 327 6.12 7.98 -0.88
C MET A 327 4.84 7.19 -0.64
N TRP A 328 3.84 7.37 -1.49
CA TRP A 328 2.59 6.63 -1.41
C TRP A 328 1.95 6.47 -2.79
N THR A 329 1.02 5.56 -2.89
CA THR A 329 0.17 5.42 -4.08
C THR A 329 -1.02 6.36 -3.95
N SER A 330 -1.29 7.15 -4.98
CA SER A 330 -2.39 8.10 -4.97
C SER A 330 -3.14 8.16 -6.31
N THR A 331 -4.43 8.49 -6.25
CA THR A 331 -5.27 8.80 -7.40
C THR A 331 -5.44 10.31 -7.61
N ARG A 332 -4.44 11.12 -7.25
CA ARG A 332 -4.41 12.60 -7.44
C ARG A 332 -4.18 13.05 -8.87
N THR A 333 -4.11 12.12 -9.82
CA THR A 333 -3.96 12.37 -11.25
C THR A 333 -5.27 12.85 -11.88
N GLU A 334 -5.20 13.52 -13.04
CA GLU A 334 -6.38 14.02 -13.77
C GLU A 334 -7.34 12.89 -14.18
N ASP A 335 -6.79 11.74 -14.60
CA ASP A 335 -7.53 10.53 -15.01
C ASP A 335 -7.98 9.68 -13.82
N ARG A 336 -7.53 10.03 -12.59
CA ARG A 336 -7.77 9.27 -11.37
C ARG A 336 -7.19 7.85 -11.36
N GLU A 337 -6.21 7.59 -12.20
CA GLU A 337 -5.44 6.35 -12.16
C GLU A 337 -4.36 6.42 -11.06
N SER A 338 -4.04 5.27 -10.48
CA SER A 338 -3.06 5.19 -9.39
C SER A 338 -1.65 5.46 -9.89
N GLN A 339 -0.95 6.40 -9.26
CA GLN A 339 0.47 6.68 -9.48
C GLN A 339 1.20 6.84 -8.13
N LEU A 340 2.52 6.73 -8.15
CA LEU A 340 3.32 7.01 -6.96
C LEU A 340 3.54 8.52 -6.82
N PHE A 341 3.32 9.00 -5.60
CA PHE A 341 3.58 10.38 -5.18
C PHE A 341 4.68 10.39 -4.12
N LEU A 342 5.42 11.47 -4.06
CA LEU A 342 6.52 11.72 -3.13
C LEU A 342 6.35 13.10 -2.51
N ALA A 343 6.66 13.22 -1.22
CA ALA A 343 6.76 14.49 -0.51
C ALA A 343 7.94 14.49 0.45
N ASP A 344 8.43 15.66 0.81
CA ASP A 344 9.23 15.83 2.02
C ASP A 344 8.30 15.67 3.23
N PHE A 345 8.77 14.92 4.24
CA PHE A 345 7.98 14.55 5.41
C PHE A 345 8.60 15.07 6.70
N ALA A 346 7.75 15.58 7.59
CA ALA A 346 8.11 15.96 8.94
C ALA A 346 7.23 15.26 9.97
N LEU A 347 7.81 14.67 10.99
CA LEU A 347 7.08 14.15 12.16
C LEU A 347 6.36 15.27 12.91
N PRO A 348 5.25 14.93 13.63
CA PRO A 348 4.61 15.89 14.53
C PRO A 348 5.64 16.49 15.51
N ALA A 349 5.56 17.80 15.75
CA ALA A 349 6.32 18.40 16.84
C ALA A 349 5.95 17.71 18.17
N GLU A 350 6.95 17.30 18.94
CA GLU A 350 6.68 16.77 20.28
C GLU A 350 5.90 17.85 21.06
N LYS A 351 4.75 17.48 21.62
CA LYS A 351 4.08 18.36 22.59
C LYS A 351 4.99 18.42 23.82
N GLU A 352 5.54 19.61 24.09
CA GLU A 352 6.23 19.90 25.34
C GLU A 352 5.37 19.55 26.57
#